data_b4958f6fd988b4ea1d211dd26ebb32a3
#
_entry.id   b4958f6fd988b4ea1d211dd26ebb32a3
#
_cell.length_a   1.000
_cell.length_b   1.000
_cell.length_c   1.000
_cell.angle_alpha   90.00
_cell.angle_beta   90.00
_cell.angle_gamma   90.00
#
_symmetry.space_group_name_H-M   'P 1'
#
loop_
_entity.id
_entity.type
_entity.pdbx_description
1 polymer ?
#
loop_
_entity_poly.entity_id
_entity_poly.type
_entity_poly.pdbx_seq_one_letter_code
_entity_poly.pdbx_strand_id
1 'polypeptide(L)'
;VIVDAKTQYPAACNAVETLLVNRKIAEEFLPKAAEALTVAGVRLRGTKEAAELLEKASGKGRIAPEDIMSDEDFAVEYNDLVISIRLVEDEEEAVCHINAFGSHHTDCILTEDDAAAEYFMQMVDSAGVYRNCSTRFADGYRYGFGAEVGISTGKLHARGPVGLEGLVTYKYRLVGGGQIVADYASGRKQFHHRDL
;
A
#
# COMPACT_ATOMS: atom_id res chain seq x y z
N VAL A 1 9.77 9.42 7.21
CA VAL A 1 8.81 8.37 6.80
C VAL A 1 9.51 7.32 5.95
N ILE A 2 10.09 7.67 4.79
CA ILE A 2 10.63 6.69 3.83
C ILE A 2 11.74 5.81 4.43
N VAL A 3 12.66 6.38 5.22
CA VAL A 3 13.73 5.61 5.88
C VAL A 3 13.13 4.60 6.85
N ASP A 4 12.19 5.00 7.70
CA ASP A 4 11.49 4.10 8.62
C ASP A 4 10.76 2.99 7.87
N ALA A 5 9.99 3.36 6.84
CA ALA A 5 9.22 2.39 6.04
C ALA A 5 10.10 1.32 5.37
N LYS A 6 11.37 1.61 5.09
CA LYS A 6 12.33 0.64 4.52
C LYS A 6 13.15 -0.10 5.57
N THR A 7 13.61 0.58 6.64
CA THR A 7 14.66 0.05 7.50
C THR A 7 14.18 -0.56 8.80
N GLN A 8 12.95 -0.25 9.24
CA GLN A 8 12.42 -0.74 10.51
C GLN A 8 12.34 -2.28 10.56
N TYR A 9 11.96 -2.92 9.45
CA TYR A 9 12.07 -4.37 9.23
C TYR A 9 11.99 -4.66 7.71
N PRO A 10 13.13 -4.72 7.00
CA PRO A 10 13.18 -4.77 5.55
C PRO A 10 12.57 -6.02 4.91
N ALA A 11 12.56 -7.15 5.64
CA ALA A 11 11.98 -8.42 5.16
C ALA A 11 10.47 -8.56 5.45
N ALA A 12 9.82 -7.53 5.98
CA ALA A 12 8.37 -7.58 6.17
C ALA A 12 7.63 -7.20 4.88
N CYS A 13 6.53 -7.90 4.61
CA CYS A 13 5.72 -7.72 3.39
C CYS A 13 5.14 -6.30 3.19
N ASN A 14 5.13 -5.47 4.24
CA ASN A 14 4.70 -4.07 4.21
C ASN A 14 5.89 -3.08 4.28
N ALA A 15 7.14 -3.55 4.16
CA ALA A 15 8.28 -2.67 3.95
C ALA A 15 8.20 -2.04 2.55
N VAL A 16 8.56 -0.76 2.43
CA VAL A 16 8.52 -0.10 1.13
C VAL A 16 9.54 -0.70 0.17
N GLU A 17 9.12 -0.99 -1.06
CA GLU A 17 9.97 -1.54 -2.12
C GLU A 17 10.23 -0.53 -3.23
N THR A 18 9.30 0.39 -3.47
CA THR A 18 9.41 1.40 -4.52
C THR A 18 9.11 2.80 -4.00
N LEU A 19 9.96 3.76 -4.36
CA LEU A 19 9.80 5.19 -4.14
C LEU A 19 9.50 5.87 -5.48
N LEU A 20 8.28 6.37 -5.62
CA LEU A 20 7.88 7.22 -6.74
C LEU A 20 8.03 8.68 -6.33
N VAL A 21 8.74 9.46 -7.14
CA VAL A 21 9.03 10.87 -6.84
C VAL A 21 8.47 11.76 -7.95
N ASN A 22 7.61 12.70 -7.57
CA ASN A 22 7.09 13.68 -8.53
C ASN A 22 8.24 14.53 -9.08
N ARG A 23 8.31 14.68 -10.42
CA ARG A 23 9.39 15.41 -11.12
C ARG A 23 9.55 16.84 -10.64
N LYS A 24 8.45 17.50 -10.25
CA LYS A 24 8.48 18.90 -9.80
C LYS A 24 9.31 19.13 -8.53
N ILE A 25 9.45 18.09 -7.70
CA ILE A 25 10.22 18.16 -6.44
C ILE A 25 11.50 17.31 -6.48
N ALA A 26 11.72 16.57 -7.57
CA ALA A 26 12.76 15.55 -7.63
C ALA A 26 14.17 16.12 -7.41
N GLU A 27 14.50 17.27 -8.00
CA GLU A 27 15.82 17.89 -7.86
C GLU A 27 16.15 18.27 -6.41
N GLU A 28 15.16 18.69 -5.63
CA GLU A 28 15.34 19.05 -4.23
C GLU A 28 15.21 17.86 -3.28
N PHE A 29 14.23 17.01 -3.49
CA PHE A 29 13.86 15.93 -2.57
C PHE A 29 14.74 14.70 -2.73
N LEU A 30 14.93 14.23 -3.97
CA LEU A 30 15.54 12.92 -4.22
C LEU A 30 16.99 12.83 -3.70
N PRO A 31 17.87 13.84 -3.84
CA PRO A 31 19.22 13.77 -3.27
C PRO A 31 19.23 13.62 -1.75
N LYS A 32 18.32 14.31 -1.05
CA LYS A 32 18.18 14.21 0.42
C LYS A 32 17.70 12.83 0.85
N ALA A 33 16.67 12.29 0.16
CA ALA A 33 16.13 10.97 0.42
C ALA A 33 17.17 9.87 0.14
N ALA A 34 17.88 9.96 -0.99
CA ALA A 34 18.92 9.02 -1.39
C ALA A 34 20.10 9.01 -0.40
N GLU A 35 20.54 10.18 0.08
CA GLU A 35 21.59 10.24 1.10
C GLU A 35 21.13 9.61 2.41
N ALA A 36 19.91 9.92 2.89
CA ALA A 36 19.38 9.35 4.13
C ALA A 36 19.21 7.83 4.06
N LEU A 37 18.71 7.30 2.94
CA LEU A 37 18.60 5.87 2.69
C LEU A 37 19.98 5.19 2.63
N THR A 38 20.95 5.78 1.93
CA THR A 38 22.32 5.25 1.82
C THR A 38 23.02 5.23 3.18
N VAL A 39 22.88 6.28 3.99
CA VAL A 39 23.41 6.32 5.37
C VAL A 39 22.79 5.22 6.24
N ALA A 40 21.53 4.88 5.99
CA ALA A 40 20.84 3.78 6.67
C ALA A 40 21.18 2.39 6.09
N GLY A 41 22.11 2.28 5.15
CA GLY A 41 22.56 1.02 4.56
C GLY A 41 21.66 0.49 3.43
N VAL A 42 20.77 1.31 2.89
CA VAL A 42 19.88 0.89 1.80
C VAL A 42 20.56 1.03 0.45
N ARG A 43 20.58 -0.04 -0.35
CA ARG A 43 21.00 -0.04 -1.75
C ARG A 43 19.90 0.60 -2.60
N LEU A 44 20.31 1.54 -3.45
CA LEU A 44 19.39 2.25 -4.34
C LEU A 44 19.43 1.60 -5.74
N ARG A 45 18.27 1.23 -6.24
CA ARG A 45 18.05 0.87 -7.64
C ARG A 45 17.11 1.90 -8.27
N GLY A 46 17.06 2.00 -9.58
CA GLY A 46 16.12 2.93 -10.19
C GLY A 46 16.29 3.12 -11.68
N THR A 47 15.41 3.96 -12.24
CA THR A 47 15.47 4.31 -13.66
C THR A 47 16.74 5.09 -13.98
N LYS A 48 17.14 5.07 -15.25
CA LYS A 48 18.28 5.85 -15.76
C LYS A 48 18.14 7.34 -15.42
N GLU A 49 16.92 7.86 -15.54
CA GLU A 49 16.64 9.26 -15.22
C GLU A 49 16.89 9.60 -13.74
N ALA A 50 16.45 8.73 -12.83
CA ALA A 50 16.73 8.91 -11.40
C ALA A 50 18.24 8.84 -11.09
N ALA A 51 18.97 7.95 -11.76
CA ALA A 51 20.42 7.84 -11.63
C ALA A 51 21.13 9.11 -12.12
N GLU A 52 20.78 9.63 -13.29
CA GLU A 52 21.34 10.86 -13.87
C GLU A 52 21.09 12.09 -12.98
N LEU A 53 19.89 12.17 -12.36
CA LEU A 53 19.59 13.24 -11.41
C LEU A 53 20.49 13.16 -10.19
N LEU A 54 20.63 11.98 -9.60
CA LEU A 54 21.47 11.75 -8.43
C LEU A 54 22.97 11.95 -8.75
N GLU A 55 23.42 11.65 -9.95
CA GLU A 55 24.80 11.87 -10.39
C GLU A 55 25.16 13.37 -10.42
N LYS A 56 24.22 14.21 -10.86
CA LYS A 56 24.38 15.67 -10.89
C LYS A 56 24.34 16.31 -9.51
N ALA A 57 23.70 15.67 -8.56
CA ALA A 57 23.57 16.18 -7.21
C ALA A 57 24.86 15.99 -6.39
N SER A 58 25.08 16.86 -5.40
CA SER A 58 26.28 16.82 -4.52
C SER A 58 26.19 15.79 -3.39
N GLY A 59 25.06 15.07 -3.24
CA GLY A 59 24.81 14.09 -2.17
C GLY A 59 25.62 12.80 -2.30
N LYS A 60 25.51 11.92 -1.31
CA LYS A 60 26.24 10.64 -1.25
C LYS A 60 25.46 9.47 -1.87
N GLY A 61 24.13 9.59 -2.01
CA GLY A 61 23.30 8.53 -2.61
C GLY A 61 23.52 8.43 -4.11
N ARG A 62 23.78 7.23 -4.61
CA ARG A 62 23.98 6.94 -6.04
C ARG A 62 23.28 5.64 -6.41
N ILE A 63 22.83 5.55 -7.65
CA ILE A 63 22.40 4.31 -8.28
C ILE A 63 23.56 3.83 -9.13
N ALA A 64 24.09 2.65 -8.81
CA ALA A 64 25.19 2.06 -9.57
C ALA A 64 24.72 1.65 -10.99
N PRO A 65 25.62 1.57 -11.99
CA PRO A 65 25.23 1.19 -13.34
C PRO A 65 24.51 -0.16 -13.43
N GLU A 66 24.88 -1.13 -12.59
CA GLU A 66 24.24 -2.44 -12.48
C GLU A 66 22.87 -2.41 -11.79
N ASP A 67 22.52 -1.29 -11.18
CA ASP A 67 21.24 -1.06 -10.49
C ASP A 67 20.25 -0.24 -11.33
N ILE A 68 20.60 0.09 -12.57
CA ILE A 68 19.67 0.72 -13.51
C ILE A 68 18.58 -0.29 -13.89
N MET A 69 17.33 0.16 -13.76
CA MET A 69 16.14 -0.67 -13.93
C MET A 69 15.39 -0.31 -15.21
N SER A 70 14.78 -1.34 -15.81
CA SER A 70 13.68 -1.22 -16.78
C SER A 70 12.32 -1.20 -16.08
N ASP A 71 11.24 -0.91 -16.80
CA ASP A 71 9.89 -0.89 -16.22
C ASP A 71 9.47 -2.27 -15.67
N GLU A 72 9.93 -3.35 -16.28
CA GLU A 72 9.60 -4.73 -15.88
C GLU A 72 10.23 -5.13 -14.54
N ASP A 73 11.29 -4.44 -14.13
CA ASP A 73 12.02 -4.73 -12.89
C ASP A 73 11.27 -4.28 -11.61
N PHE A 74 10.23 -3.46 -11.73
CA PHE A 74 9.52 -2.90 -10.58
C PHE A 74 8.55 -3.87 -9.88
N ALA A 75 8.27 -5.02 -10.45
CA ALA A 75 7.41 -6.05 -9.85
C ALA A 75 8.14 -6.98 -8.86
N VAL A 76 9.34 -6.62 -8.41
CA VAL A 76 10.19 -7.45 -7.54
C VAL A 76 10.04 -7.04 -6.08
N GLU A 77 9.85 -8.03 -5.21
CA GLU A 77 9.94 -7.89 -3.76
C GLU A 77 11.36 -8.27 -3.30
N TYR A 78 12.08 -7.33 -2.66
CA TYR A 78 13.49 -7.51 -2.30
C TYR A 78 13.68 -8.28 -0.99
N ASN A 79 12.80 -8.09 -0.02
CA ASN A 79 12.96 -8.63 1.34
C ASN A 79 14.31 -8.25 2.01
N ASP A 80 14.90 -7.14 1.59
CA ASP A 80 16.24 -6.68 1.98
C ASP A 80 16.28 -5.14 1.99
N LEU A 81 17.41 -4.58 2.42
CA LEU A 81 17.70 -3.14 2.39
C LEU A 81 18.00 -2.66 0.94
N VAL A 82 17.03 -2.86 0.08
CA VAL A 82 17.04 -2.41 -1.33
C VAL A 82 15.76 -1.65 -1.62
N ILE A 83 15.84 -0.54 -2.36
CA ILE A 83 14.68 0.25 -2.78
C ILE A 83 14.81 0.67 -4.23
N SER A 84 13.70 0.58 -4.97
CA SER A 84 13.58 1.06 -6.35
C SER A 84 13.13 2.52 -6.39
N ILE A 85 13.66 3.30 -7.33
CA ILE A 85 13.35 4.74 -7.47
C ILE A 85 12.93 5.03 -8.91
N ARG A 86 11.78 5.69 -9.06
CA ARG A 86 11.26 6.17 -10.35
C ARG A 86 10.73 7.59 -10.21
N LEU A 87 10.95 8.42 -11.24
CA LEU A 87 10.31 9.73 -11.34
C LEU A 87 8.98 9.60 -12.06
N VAL A 88 7.97 10.34 -11.59
CA VAL A 88 6.62 10.38 -12.17
C VAL A 88 6.20 11.83 -12.39
N GLU A 89 5.37 12.08 -13.41
CA GLU A 89 4.87 13.41 -13.72
C GLU A 89 3.87 13.94 -12.70
N ASP A 90 2.97 13.05 -12.26
CA ASP A 90 1.86 13.40 -11.39
C ASP A 90 1.36 12.18 -10.59
N GLU A 91 0.29 12.39 -9.83
CA GLU A 91 -0.36 11.34 -9.04
C GLU A 91 -1.05 10.29 -9.91
N GLU A 92 -1.50 10.62 -11.12
CA GLU A 92 -2.14 9.66 -12.04
C GLU A 92 -1.11 8.64 -12.55
N GLU A 93 0.08 9.09 -12.97
CA GLU A 93 1.16 8.19 -13.35
C GLU A 93 1.60 7.31 -12.17
N ALA A 94 1.66 7.88 -10.96
CA ALA A 94 2.00 7.12 -9.76
C ALA A 94 0.97 6.01 -9.48
N VAL A 95 -0.32 6.32 -9.54
CA VAL A 95 -1.42 5.36 -9.36
C VAL A 95 -1.36 4.26 -10.41
N CYS A 96 -1.17 4.62 -11.69
CA CYS A 96 -1.03 3.64 -12.78
C CYS A 96 0.14 2.70 -12.53
N HIS A 97 1.30 3.23 -12.11
CA HIS A 97 2.47 2.42 -11.78
C HIS A 97 2.21 1.47 -10.61
N ILE A 98 1.65 1.96 -9.51
CA ILE A 98 1.34 1.14 -8.33
C ILE A 98 0.36 0.01 -8.67
N ASN A 99 -0.71 0.32 -9.40
CA ASN A 99 -1.70 -0.69 -9.78
C ASN A 99 -1.16 -1.73 -10.78
N ALA A 100 -0.13 -1.38 -11.56
CA ALA A 100 0.50 -2.29 -12.52
C ALA A 100 1.59 -3.19 -11.88
N PHE A 101 2.39 -2.66 -10.97
CA PHE A 101 3.61 -3.31 -10.45
C PHE A 101 3.58 -3.58 -8.95
N GLY A 102 2.66 -2.97 -8.19
CA GLY A 102 2.56 -3.14 -6.75
C GLY A 102 2.06 -4.53 -6.33
N SER A 103 2.35 -4.91 -5.09
CA SER A 103 1.87 -6.16 -4.46
C SER A 103 0.40 -6.11 -4.05
N HIS A 104 -0.27 -4.97 -4.19
CA HIS A 104 -1.59 -4.67 -3.63
C HIS A 104 -1.68 -4.79 -2.11
N HIS A 105 -0.55 -4.72 -1.43
CA HIS A 105 -0.49 -4.81 0.02
C HIS A 105 -0.75 -3.45 0.66
N THR A 106 0.22 -2.55 0.61
CA THR A 106 0.13 -1.23 1.27
C THR A 106 0.93 -0.17 0.53
N ASP A 107 0.27 0.93 0.20
CA ASP A 107 0.87 2.07 -0.46
C ASP A 107 0.59 3.36 0.31
N CYS A 108 1.47 4.35 0.19
CA CYS A 108 1.37 5.61 0.90
C CYS A 108 1.74 6.79 0.03
N ILE A 109 0.92 7.83 0.06
CA ILE A 109 1.25 9.14 -0.48
C ILE A 109 1.77 10.07 0.63
N LEU A 110 2.83 10.81 0.34
CA LEU A 110 3.32 11.90 1.18
C LEU A 110 2.96 13.23 0.53
N THR A 111 1.94 13.90 1.04
CA THR A 111 1.44 15.15 0.48
C THR A 111 0.67 15.98 1.51
N GLU A 112 0.74 17.30 1.39
CA GLU A 112 -0.10 18.26 2.11
C GLU A 112 -1.35 18.64 1.28
N ASP A 113 -1.43 18.23 0.01
CA ASP A 113 -2.60 18.46 -0.85
C ASP A 113 -3.69 17.43 -0.56
N ASP A 114 -4.83 17.91 -0.05
CA ASP A 114 -5.96 17.05 0.30
C ASP A 114 -6.62 16.42 -0.93
N ALA A 115 -6.66 17.13 -2.06
CA ALA A 115 -7.26 16.61 -3.30
C ALA A 115 -6.41 15.50 -3.92
N ALA A 116 -5.07 15.69 -3.97
CA ALA A 116 -4.14 14.66 -4.40
C ALA A 116 -4.18 13.42 -3.49
N ALA A 117 -4.29 13.63 -2.16
CA ALA A 117 -4.42 12.53 -1.21
C ALA A 117 -5.71 11.73 -1.43
N GLU A 118 -6.85 12.41 -1.57
CA GLU A 118 -8.15 11.76 -1.79
C GLU A 118 -8.16 10.97 -3.10
N TYR A 119 -7.66 11.58 -4.18
CA TYR A 119 -7.52 10.89 -5.48
C TYR A 119 -6.68 9.62 -5.36
N PHE A 120 -5.49 9.72 -4.73
CA PHE A 120 -4.61 8.58 -4.51
C PHE A 120 -5.30 7.48 -3.70
N MET A 121 -5.94 7.84 -2.58
CA MET A 121 -6.61 6.88 -1.70
C MET A 121 -7.79 6.17 -2.35
N GLN A 122 -8.46 6.82 -3.31
CA GLN A 122 -9.55 6.20 -4.08
C GLN A 122 -9.06 5.32 -5.22
N MET A 123 -7.98 5.72 -5.90
CA MET A 123 -7.57 5.10 -7.16
C MET A 123 -6.55 3.99 -7.01
N VAL A 124 -5.79 3.95 -5.91
CA VAL A 124 -4.84 2.86 -5.62
C VAL A 124 -5.58 1.63 -5.13
N ASP A 125 -5.39 0.51 -5.85
CA ASP A 125 -6.04 -0.76 -5.53
C ASP A 125 -5.16 -1.64 -4.63
N SER A 126 -4.95 -1.19 -3.39
CA SER A 126 -4.20 -1.91 -2.36
C SER A 126 -5.05 -2.16 -1.12
N ALA A 127 -4.66 -3.16 -0.31
CA ALA A 127 -5.35 -3.51 0.93
C ALA A 127 -5.25 -2.40 1.97
N GLY A 128 -4.13 -1.67 2.00
CA GLY A 128 -3.91 -0.47 2.80
C GLY A 128 -3.48 0.69 1.92
N VAL A 129 -4.17 1.83 2.02
CA VAL A 129 -3.78 3.05 1.31
C VAL A 129 -3.69 4.18 2.33
N TYR A 130 -2.51 4.77 2.44
CA TYR A 130 -2.15 5.67 3.52
C TYR A 130 -1.79 7.07 3.03
N ARG A 131 -1.86 8.02 3.95
CA ARG A 131 -1.34 9.36 3.79
C ARG A 131 -0.39 9.71 4.93
N ASN A 132 0.79 10.22 4.60
CA ASN A 132 1.77 10.83 5.52
C ASN A 132 2.21 9.94 6.69
N CYS A 133 2.24 8.62 6.49
CA CYS A 133 2.74 7.69 7.50
C CYS A 133 3.53 6.53 6.89
N SER A 134 4.20 5.76 7.73
CA SER A 134 4.98 4.60 7.30
C SER A 134 4.06 3.45 6.88
N THR A 135 4.37 2.76 5.79
CA THR A 135 3.68 1.53 5.36
C THR A 135 3.77 0.43 6.42
N ARG A 136 4.75 0.50 7.31
CA ARG A 136 4.96 -0.42 8.44
C ARG A 136 3.81 -0.42 9.47
N PHE A 137 2.86 0.52 9.37
CA PHE A 137 1.64 0.47 10.19
C PHE A 137 0.64 -0.60 9.75
N ALA A 138 0.80 -1.21 8.57
CA ALA A 138 -0.08 -2.28 8.08
C ALA A 138 0.11 -3.59 8.87
N ASP A 139 -0.51 -3.67 10.03
CA ASP A 139 -0.37 -4.75 10.99
C ASP A 139 -1.64 -4.82 11.85
N GLY A 140 -2.20 -6.00 12.02
CA GLY A 140 -3.44 -6.20 12.75
C GLY A 140 -3.37 -5.71 14.19
N TYR A 141 -2.23 -5.87 14.86
CA TYR A 141 -2.04 -5.35 16.21
C TYR A 141 -2.03 -3.82 16.25
N ARG A 142 -1.33 -3.18 15.29
CA ARG A 142 -1.27 -1.71 15.19
C ARG A 142 -2.62 -1.10 14.80
N TYR A 143 -3.44 -1.83 14.05
CA TYR A 143 -4.82 -1.44 13.76
C TYR A 143 -5.79 -1.63 14.93
N GLY A 144 -5.37 -2.34 15.98
CA GLY A 144 -6.24 -2.68 17.10
C GLY A 144 -7.12 -3.90 16.88
N PHE A 145 -6.86 -4.70 15.84
CA PHE A 145 -7.59 -5.95 15.55
C PHE A 145 -7.07 -7.16 16.33
N GLY A 146 -5.94 -6.99 17.04
CA GLY A 146 -5.27 -8.06 17.77
C GLY A 146 -4.28 -8.85 16.91
N ALA A 147 -4.12 -10.14 17.22
CA ALA A 147 -3.20 -11.00 16.48
C ALA A 147 -3.67 -11.22 15.03
N GLU A 148 -2.72 -11.29 14.10
CA GLU A 148 -2.97 -11.68 12.72
C GLU A 148 -2.26 -12.99 12.40
N VAL A 149 -2.82 -13.76 11.47
CA VAL A 149 -2.23 -14.99 10.95
C VAL A 149 -1.63 -14.79 9.55
N GLY A 150 -1.91 -13.66 8.94
CA GLY A 150 -1.39 -13.27 7.64
C GLY A 150 -2.09 -12.04 7.10
N ILE A 151 -1.69 -11.63 5.90
CA ILE A 151 -2.29 -10.50 5.18
C ILE A 151 -2.79 -10.99 3.82
N SER A 152 -4.03 -10.63 3.49
CA SER A 152 -4.65 -10.92 2.20
C SER A 152 -4.66 -9.66 1.34
N THR A 153 -4.16 -9.74 0.12
CA THR A 153 -4.27 -8.68 -0.89
C THR A 153 -5.43 -8.90 -1.87
N GLY A 154 -6.03 -10.08 -1.83
CA GLY A 154 -7.16 -10.46 -2.68
C GLY A 154 -8.47 -9.74 -2.33
N LYS A 155 -9.48 -9.88 -3.22
CA LYS A 155 -10.79 -9.23 -3.09
C LYS A 155 -11.95 -10.22 -2.84
N LEU A 156 -11.66 -11.51 -2.65
CA LEU A 156 -12.71 -12.55 -2.49
C LEU A 156 -13.20 -12.69 -1.05
N HIS A 157 -12.35 -12.41 -0.06
CA HIS A 157 -12.64 -12.57 1.37
C HIS A 157 -12.11 -11.39 2.16
N ALA A 158 -11.64 -11.61 3.40
CA ALA A 158 -10.95 -10.59 4.17
C ALA A 158 -9.77 -10.03 3.37
N ARG A 159 -9.61 -8.72 3.37
CA ARG A 159 -8.50 -8.00 2.74
C ARG A 159 -7.73 -7.22 3.79
N GLY A 160 -6.40 -7.15 3.65
CA GLY A 160 -5.51 -6.59 4.66
C GLY A 160 -5.19 -7.62 5.76
N PRO A 161 -4.89 -7.17 6.99
CA PRO A 161 -4.59 -8.05 8.12
C PRO A 161 -5.73 -9.00 8.45
N VAL A 162 -5.45 -10.30 8.48
CA VAL A 162 -6.41 -11.37 8.75
C VAL A 162 -6.20 -11.90 10.15
N GLY A 163 -7.08 -11.54 11.06
CA GLY A 163 -7.12 -12.03 12.43
C GLY A 163 -8.21 -13.08 12.66
N LEU A 164 -8.64 -13.23 13.92
CA LEU A 164 -9.63 -14.22 14.32
C LEU A 164 -10.94 -14.12 13.52
N GLU A 165 -11.44 -12.92 13.28
CA GLU A 165 -12.69 -12.71 12.54
C GLU A 165 -12.60 -13.18 11.08
N GLY A 166 -11.43 -13.04 10.44
CA GLY A 166 -11.19 -13.53 9.08
C GLY A 166 -11.08 -15.05 8.97
N LEU A 167 -10.90 -15.76 10.09
CA LEU A 167 -10.76 -17.21 10.14
C LEU A 167 -12.08 -17.93 10.43
N VAL A 168 -13.16 -17.19 10.74
CA VAL A 168 -14.47 -17.74 11.07
C VAL A 168 -15.48 -17.35 10.02
N THR A 169 -16.59 -18.07 10.02
CA THR A 169 -17.77 -17.72 9.22
C THR A 169 -19.01 -17.78 10.10
N TYR A 170 -20.13 -17.34 9.58
CA TYR A 170 -21.38 -17.30 10.32
C TYR A 170 -22.42 -18.23 9.71
N LYS A 171 -23.42 -18.58 10.53
CA LYS A 171 -24.65 -19.24 10.10
C LYS A 171 -25.86 -18.49 10.64
N TYR A 172 -26.91 -18.47 9.85
CA TYR A 172 -28.18 -17.93 10.32
C TYR A 172 -28.90 -18.97 11.16
N ARG A 173 -29.52 -18.52 12.25
CA ARG A 173 -30.40 -19.33 13.09
C ARG A 173 -31.78 -18.67 13.09
N LEU A 174 -32.73 -19.24 12.41
CA LEU A 174 -34.09 -18.75 12.37
C LEU A 174 -34.97 -19.65 13.27
N VAL A 175 -35.63 -19.05 14.26
CA VAL A 175 -36.55 -19.77 15.16
C VAL A 175 -37.93 -19.19 14.91
N GLY A 176 -38.80 -20.01 14.35
CA GLY A 176 -40.16 -19.64 14.03
C GLY A 176 -41.19 -20.33 14.94
N GLY A 177 -42.41 -19.82 14.93
CA GLY A 177 -43.58 -20.40 15.59
C GLY A 177 -44.67 -20.85 14.60
N GLY A 178 -44.27 -21.44 13.44
CA GLY A 178 -45.20 -21.90 12.42
C GLY A 178 -45.49 -20.86 11.31
N GLN A 179 -44.71 -19.80 11.18
CA GLN A 179 -44.87 -18.85 10.08
C GLN A 179 -44.56 -19.51 8.73
N ILE A 180 -45.34 -19.18 7.71
CA ILE A 180 -45.15 -19.64 6.34
C ILE A 180 -44.97 -18.48 5.37
N VAL A 181 -44.14 -18.66 4.36
CA VAL A 181 -43.81 -17.61 3.37
C VAL A 181 -45.06 -17.17 2.59
N ALA A 182 -46.02 -18.09 2.32
CA ALA A 182 -47.23 -17.78 1.60
C ALA A 182 -48.09 -16.69 2.24
N ASP A 183 -48.05 -16.52 3.55
CA ASP A 183 -48.78 -15.45 4.25
C ASP A 183 -48.19 -14.06 3.92
N TYR A 184 -46.88 -13.99 3.78
CA TYR A 184 -46.18 -12.75 3.43
C TYR A 184 -46.23 -12.48 1.92
N ALA A 185 -46.08 -13.50 1.11
CA ALA A 185 -46.15 -13.36 -0.35
C ALA A 185 -47.56 -12.96 -0.84
N SER A 186 -48.64 -13.36 -0.14
CA SER A 186 -49.99 -12.94 -0.43
C SER A 186 -50.41 -11.60 0.18
N GLY A 187 -49.52 -10.95 0.93
CA GLY A 187 -49.81 -9.70 1.64
C GLY A 187 -50.69 -9.86 2.88
N ARG A 188 -51.05 -11.10 3.29
CA ARG A 188 -51.80 -11.32 4.53
C ARG A 188 -51.05 -10.94 5.79
N LYS A 189 -49.70 -11.05 5.73
CA LYS A 189 -48.78 -10.57 6.76
C LYS A 189 -47.71 -9.70 6.14
N GLN A 190 -47.11 -8.81 6.93
CA GLN A 190 -46.04 -7.92 6.51
C GLN A 190 -44.78 -8.17 7.32
N PHE A 191 -43.62 -7.93 6.71
CA PHE A 191 -42.36 -7.89 7.43
C PHE A 191 -42.25 -6.56 8.19
N HIS A 192 -41.79 -6.64 9.42
CA HIS A 192 -41.47 -5.48 10.24
C HIS A 192 -39.96 -5.42 10.44
N HIS A 193 -39.28 -4.74 9.53
CA HIS A 193 -37.83 -4.50 9.67
C HIS A 193 -37.60 -3.34 10.65
N ARG A 194 -36.60 -3.47 11.48
CA ARG A 194 -36.11 -2.40 12.35
C ARG A 194 -34.67 -2.15 11.99
N ASP A 195 -34.28 -0.87 11.94
CA ASP A 195 -32.89 -0.50 11.87
C ASP A 195 -32.21 -0.89 13.20
N LEU A 196 -31.04 -1.54 13.11
CA LEU A 196 -30.28 -2.05 14.26
C LEU A 196 -29.29 -0.99 14.75
#